data_f954a927ecf5cfe9b6088dc698fa4a33
#
_entry.id   f954a927ecf5cfe9b6088dc698fa4a33
#
_cell.length_a   1.000
_cell.length_b   1.000
_cell.length_c   1.000
_cell.angle_alpha   90.00
_cell.angle_beta   90.00
_cell.angle_gamma   90.00
#
_symmetry.space_group_name_H-M   'P 1'
#
loop_
_entity.id
_entity.type
_entity.pdbx_description
1 polymer ?
#
loop_
_entity_poly.entity_id
_entity_poly.type
_entity_poly.pdbx_seq_one_letter_code
_entity_poly.pdbx_strand_id
1 'polypeptide(L)' 'MKSFYDYAKQRGIEVPEKEISGAWFSQHGFPMVVRCACCEMTMALPSAWIDDEGYTFCTDCAEVEEE' A
#
# COMPACT_ATOMS: atom_id res chain seq x y z
N MET A 1 -10.59 3.21 -3.53
CA MET A 1 -9.16 2.96 -3.25
C MET A 1 -8.80 1.53 -3.55
N LYS A 2 -7.54 1.28 -3.80
CA LYS A 2 -7.07 -0.07 -4.08
C LYS A 2 -6.03 -0.49 -3.04
N SER A 3 -5.88 -1.79 -2.85
CA SER A 3 -4.85 -2.32 -1.98
C SER A 3 -3.47 -2.13 -2.59
N PHE A 4 -2.43 -2.27 -1.79
CA PHE A 4 -1.07 -2.20 -2.29
C PHE A 4 -0.83 -3.22 -3.41
N TYR A 5 -1.39 -4.41 -3.26
CA TYR A 5 -1.21 -5.48 -4.25
C TYR A 5 -1.80 -5.11 -5.61
N ASP A 6 -3.00 -4.53 -5.61
CA ASP A 6 -3.64 -4.08 -6.84
C ASP A 6 -2.89 -2.91 -7.46
N TYR A 7 -2.41 -2.00 -6.63
CA TYR A 7 -1.62 -0.86 -7.08
C TYR A 7 -0.34 -1.31 -7.78
N ALA A 8 0.39 -2.24 -7.16
CA ALA A 8 1.61 -2.77 -7.74
C ALA A 8 1.35 -3.52 -9.04
N LYS A 9 0.26 -4.28 -9.08
CA LYS A 9 -0.13 -5.03 -10.27
C LYS A 9 -0.40 -4.11 -11.47
N GLN A 10 -1.05 -2.98 -11.23
CA GLN A 10 -1.29 -1.99 -12.27
C GLN A 10 -0.01 -1.39 -12.83
N ARG A 11 1.05 -1.36 -12.03
CA ARG A 11 2.35 -0.87 -12.46
C ARG A 11 3.23 -1.95 -13.06
N GLY A 12 2.71 -3.16 -13.22
CA GLY A 12 3.45 -4.27 -13.76
C GLY A 12 4.45 -4.89 -12.79
N ILE A 13 4.25 -4.64 -11.50
CA ILE A 13 5.12 -5.18 -10.45
C ILE A 13 4.48 -6.41 -9.86
N GLU A 14 5.21 -7.51 -9.85
CA GLU A 14 4.74 -8.75 -9.27
C GLU A 14 5.08 -8.80 -7.79
N VAL A 15 4.05 -8.85 -6.95
CA VAL A 15 4.21 -8.89 -5.50
C VAL A 15 4.19 -10.34 -5.04
N PRO A 16 5.21 -10.79 -4.27
CA PRO A 16 5.22 -12.16 -3.76
C PRO A 16 4.06 -12.41 -2.81
N GLU A 17 3.47 -13.60 -2.88
CA GLU A 17 2.37 -13.99 -1.99
C GLU A 17 2.86 -14.29 -0.59
N LYS A 18 4.15 -14.53 -0.44
CA LYS A 18 4.77 -14.79 0.85
C LYS A 18 5.22 -13.49 1.51
N GLU A 19 5.72 -13.60 2.70
CA GLU A 19 6.24 -12.48 3.46
C GLU A 19 7.23 -11.64 2.63
N ILE A 20 6.93 -10.37 2.48
CA ILE A 20 7.73 -9.46 1.66
C ILE A 20 8.87 -8.91 2.52
N SER A 21 10.10 -9.06 2.06
CA SER A 21 11.26 -8.55 2.77
C SER A 21 11.49 -7.07 2.52
N GLY A 22 12.22 -6.41 3.44
CA GLY A 22 12.62 -5.02 3.25
C GLY A 22 13.46 -4.81 2.00
N ALA A 23 14.25 -5.80 1.63
CA ALA A 23 15.06 -5.75 0.42
C ALA A 23 14.19 -5.66 -0.84
N TRP A 24 13.05 -6.36 -0.86
CA TRP A 24 12.12 -6.29 -1.97
C TRP A 24 11.59 -4.86 -2.16
N PHE A 25 11.18 -4.22 -1.07
CA PHE A 25 10.68 -2.83 -1.12
C PHE A 25 11.75 -1.87 -1.61
N SER A 26 12.97 -2.00 -1.11
CA SER A 26 14.09 -1.15 -1.53
C SER A 26 14.41 -1.32 -3.00
N GLN A 27 14.36 -2.55 -3.48
CA GLN A 27 14.64 -2.89 -4.86
C GLN A 27 13.66 -2.24 -5.83
N HIS A 28 12.40 -2.09 -5.41
CA HIS A 28 11.35 -1.49 -6.22
C HIS A 28 11.13 -0.01 -5.91
N GLY A 29 11.90 0.56 -5.00
CA GLY A 29 11.78 1.97 -4.63
C GLY A 29 10.57 2.28 -3.76
N PHE A 30 10.05 1.30 -3.04
CA PHE A 30 8.92 1.48 -2.12
C PHE A 30 9.38 1.62 -0.69
N PRO A 31 8.72 2.46 0.12
CA PRO A 31 8.95 2.49 1.57
C PRO A 31 8.32 1.27 2.23
N MET A 32 8.91 0.78 3.31
CA MET A 32 8.33 -0.31 4.09
C MET A 32 7.17 0.15 4.95
N VAL A 33 7.26 1.39 5.43
CA VAL A 33 6.29 1.98 6.34
C VAL A 33 5.76 3.26 5.71
N VAL A 34 4.44 3.44 5.76
CA VAL A 34 3.78 4.62 5.23
C VAL A 34 2.89 5.22 6.31
N ARG A 35 2.50 6.47 6.12
CA ARG A 35 1.64 7.18 7.05
C ARG A 35 0.29 7.44 6.39
N CYS A 36 -0.78 7.24 7.17
CA CYS A 36 -2.12 7.57 6.70
C CYS A 36 -2.24 9.07 6.45
N ALA A 37 -2.73 9.45 5.28
CA ALA A 37 -2.90 10.86 4.93
C ALA A 37 -4.00 11.55 5.74
N CYS A 38 -4.87 10.78 6.36
CA CYS A 38 -5.99 11.31 7.14
C CYS A 38 -5.67 11.42 8.63
N CYS A 39 -5.26 10.33 9.26
CA CYS A 39 -5.04 10.28 10.71
C CYS A 39 -3.55 10.26 11.10
N GLU A 40 -2.66 10.23 10.13
CA GLU A 40 -1.21 10.22 10.30
C GLU A 40 -0.66 8.99 11.04
N MET A 41 -1.47 7.94 11.15
CA MET A 41 -1.02 6.69 11.76
C MET A 41 -0.04 5.97 10.84
N THR A 42 1.06 5.48 11.40
CA THR A 42 2.03 4.70 10.61
C THR A 42 1.57 3.26 10.47
N MET A 43 1.83 2.67 9.32
CA MET A 43 1.44 1.31 9.01
C MET A 43 2.39 0.70 7.99
N ALA A 44 2.38 -0.62 7.92
CA ALA A 44 3.16 -1.31 6.88
C ALA A 44 2.50 -1.10 5.52
N LEU A 45 3.32 -0.87 4.50
CA LEU A 45 2.80 -0.61 3.16
C LEU A 45 1.86 -1.70 2.63
N PRO A 46 2.15 -3.00 2.83
CA PRO A 46 1.23 -4.04 2.36
C PRO A 46 -0.16 -4.00 2.98
N SER A 47 -0.31 -3.35 4.13
CA SER A 47 -1.60 -3.20 4.80
C SER A 47 -2.29 -1.88 4.47
N ALA A 48 -1.65 -1.02 3.69
CA ALA A 48 -2.18 0.30 3.37
C ALA A 48 -3.12 0.26 2.16
N TRP A 49 -4.01 1.22 2.11
CA TRP A 49 -4.86 1.46 0.94
C TRP A 49 -4.31 2.67 0.20
N ILE A 50 -4.37 2.62 -1.13
CA ILE A 50 -3.77 3.65 -1.97
C ILE A 50 -4.86 4.23 -2.88
N ASP A 51 -4.96 5.56 -2.92
CA ASP A 51 -5.91 6.22 -3.80
C ASP A 51 -5.33 6.47 -5.20
N ASP A 52 -6.13 7.09 -6.07
CA ASP A 52 -5.71 7.33 -7.45
C ASP A 52 -4.56 8.32 -7.57
N GLU A 53 -4.34 9.13 -6.55
CA GLU A 53 -3.25 10.11 -6.51
C GLU A 53 -1.99 9.55 -5.87
N GLY A 54 -2.05 8.34 -5.31
CA GLY A 54 -0.91 7.71 -4.68
C GLY A 54 -0.80 7.93 -3.18
N TYR A 55 -1.80 8.57 -2.55
CA TYR A 55 -1.81 8.73 -1.10
C TYR A 55 -2.19 7.43 -0.41
N THR A 56 -1.61 7.22 0.76
CA THR A 56 -1.87 6.01 1.54
C THR A 56 -2.82 6.31 2.69
N PHE A 57 -3.69 5.35 2.98
CA PHE A 57 -4.69 5.47 4.04
C PHE A 57 -4.73 4.17 4.83
N CYS A 58 -5.03 4.27 6.12
CA CYS A 58 -5.22 3.09 6.95
C CYS A 58 -6.62 2.49 6.70
N THR A 59 -6.84 1.29 7.21
CA THR A 59 -8.11 0.59 7.02
C THR A 59 -9.30 1.38 7.56
N ASP A 60 -9.10 2.12 8.65
CA ASP A 60 -10.19 2.90 9.26
C ASP A 60 -10.54 4.16 8.48
N CYS A 61 -9.55 4.76 7.82
CA CYS A 61 -9.73 5.99 7.05
C CYS A 61 -10.02 5.73 5.56
N ALA A 62 -9.66 4.56 5.06
CA ALA A 62 -9.89 4.22 3.68
C ALA A 62 -11.37 4.00 3.42
N GLU A 63 -11.91 4.70 2.44
CA GLU A 63 -13.26 4.44 1.98
C GLU A 63 -13.21 3.31 0.97
N VAL A 64 -13.49 2.11 1.44
CA VAL A 64 -13.58 0.95 0.57
C VAL A 64 -15.03 0.81 0.18
N GLU A 65 -15.31 0.98 -1.09
CA GLU A 65 -16.65 0.74 -1.60
C GLU A 65 -16.86 -0.76 -1.70
N GLU A 66 -17.71 -1.26 -0.85
CA GLU A 66 -18.15 -2.65 -0.93
C GLU A 66 -19.38 -2.73 -1.82
N GLU A 67 -19.23 -3.46 -2.88
CA GLU A 67 -20.37 -3.79 -3.72
C GLU A 67 -20.72 -5.25 -3.59
#